data_6f2e8bea8e11b5f208eca88c0345ba88
#
_entry.id   6f2e8bea8e11b5f208eca88c0345ba88
#
_cell.length_a   1.000
_cell.length_b   1.000
_cell.length_c   1.000
_cell.angle_alpha   90.00
_cell.angle_beta   90.00
_cell.angle_gamma   90.00
#
_symmetry.space_group_name_H-M   'P 1'
#
loop_
_entity.id
_entity.type
_entity.pdbx_description
1 polymer ?
#
loop_
_entity_poly.entity_id
_entity_poly.type
_entity_poly.pdbx_seq_one_letter_code
_entity_poly.pdbx_strand_id
1 'polypeptide(L)'
;MPNLYATRADLYRYGLPRGLLANPGRRCASVLSWSDTFELDGHGFETDVELVFRVEGSGSLPSPIISGTTYYAIRVSDSLFKVAATSSGAAIDLTTNGTSVYVATPLPVDETIERYSRFADRCLPAHAVPLTVPVPVEIRALVAELAAKKLLLIRGQSSESMNEMEVGALAQFKRIGAGLPLRDATATRSTNLSYSESVPSGSRGGTLP
;
A
#
# COMPACT_ATOMS: atom_id res chain seq x y z
N MET A 1 -5.76 -16.50 -11.64
CA MET A 1 -5.26 -15.52 -10.66
C MET A 1 -5.32 -14.16 -11.31
N PRO A 2 -5.72 -13.09 -10.62
CA PRO A 2 -5.68 -11.75 -11.19
C PRO A 2 -4.24 -11.35 -11.53
N ASN A 3 -4.07 -10.68 -12.66
CA ASN A 3 -2.75 -10.16 -13.06
C ASN A 3 -2.45 -8.91 -12.23
N LEU A 4 -1.53 -9.02 -11.27
CA LEU A 4 -1.03 -7.88 -10.51
C LEU A 4 0.10 -7.21 -11.29
N TYR A 5 -0.07 -5.92 -11.64
CA TYR A 5 0.93 -5.15 -12.39
C TYR A 5 1.98 -4.47 -11.50
N ALA A 6 1.76 -4.45 -10.18
CA ALA A 6 2.72 -3.98 -9.19
C ALA A 6 2.80 -4.95 -8.02
N THR A 7 3.87 -4.85 -7.24
CA THR A 7 4.11 -5.64 -6.03
C THR A 7 4.10 -4.75 -4.79
N ARG A 8 4.03 -5.35 -3.60
CA ARG A 8 4.19 -4.60 -2.33
C ARG A 8 5.53 -3.86 -2.25
N ALA A 9 6.59 -4.40 -2.86
CA ALA A 9 7.89 -3.75 -2.91
C ALA A 9 7.87 -2.47 -3.78
N ASP A 10 7.07 -2.45 -4.84
CA ASP A 10 6.92 -1.28 -5.68
C ASP A 10 6.23 -0.14 -4.93
N LEU A 11 5.25 -0.43 -4.05
CA LEU A 11 4.57 0.60 -3.24
C LEU A 11 5.55 1.42 -2.40
N TYR A 12 6.55 0.78 -1.80
CA TYR A 12 7.59 1.48 -1.03
C TYR A 12 8.47 2.40 -1.88
N ARG A 13 8.68 2.03 -3.13
CA ARG A 13 9.45 2.85 -4.09
C ARG A 13 8.68 4.11 -4.49
N TYR A 14 7.34 4.05 -4.48
CA TYR A 14 6.46 5.13 -4.93
C TYR A 14 5.75 5.85 -3.78
N GLY A 15 6.38 5.91 -2.63
CA GLY A 15 6.02 6.83 -1.56
C GLY A 15 5.22 6.26 -0.40
N LEU A 16 4.99 4.92 -0.35
CA LEU A 16 4.38 4.31 0.81
C LEU A 16 5.43 4.12 1.92
N PRO A 17 5.28 4.74 3.10
CA PRO A 17 6.20 4.51 4.21
C PRO A 17 6.20 3.03 4.63
N ARG A 18 7.38 2.45 4.84
CA ARG A 18 7.50 1.03 5.22
C ARG A 18 6.71 0.67 6.47
N GLY A 19 6.66 1.59 7.45
CA GLY A 19 5.88 1.41 8.68
C GLY A 19 4.36 1.43 8.49
N LEU A 20 3.85 1.96 7.37
CA LEU A 20 2.42 2.08 7.14
C LEU A 20 1.74 0.71 6.98
N LEU A 21 2.40 -0.23 6.31
CA LEU A 21 1.87 -1.59 6.18
C LEU A 21 1.84 -2.35 7.51
N ALA A 22 2.69 -1.94 8.47
CA ALA A 22 2.74 -2.55 9.80
C ALA A 22 1.56 -2.17 10.69
N ASN A 23 0.66 -1.29 10.24
CA ASN A 23 -0.52 -0.78 10.93
C ASN A 23 -0.34 -0.63 12.46
N PRO A 24 -0.20 0.58 12.99
CA PRO A 24 0.00 0.78 14.43
C PRO A 24 -1.14 0.19 15.28
N GLY A 25 -2.36 0.10 14.75
CA GLY A 25 -3.52 -0.40 15.47
C GLY A 25 -3.92 0.51 16.63
N ARG A 26 -5.01 0.14 17.29
CA ARG A 26 -5.47 0.75 18.53
C ARG A 26 -5.20 -0.21 19.69
N ARG A 27 -4.76 0.33 20.82
CA ARG A 27 -4.52 -0.46 22.02
C ARG A 27 -5.85 -0.85 22.65
N CYS A 28 -6.04 -2.14 22.91
CA CYS A 28 -7.15 -2.62 23.72
C CYS A 28 -6.96 -2.14 25.17
N ALA A 29 -8.04 -1.67 25.78
CA ALA A 29 -8.04 -1.25 27.18
C ALA A 29 -7.82 -2.46 28.08
N SER A 30 -8.51 -3.57 27.78
CA SER A 30 -8.35 -4.84 28.46
C SER A 30 -8.64 -6.02 27.53
N VAL A 31 -8.21 -7.20 27.95
CA VAL A 31 -8.59 -8.49 27.35
C VAL A 31 -9.04 -9.40 28.49
N LEU A 32 -10.23 -9.93 28.39
CA LEU A 32 -10.90 -10.69 29.44
C LEU A 32 -11.05 -12.17 28.97
N SER A 33 -10.14 -13.03 29.39
CA SER A 33 -10.15 -14.46 28.98
C SER A 33 -11.36 -15.19 29.52
N TRP A 34 -11.91 -14.82 30.67
CA TRP A 34 -13.08 -15.45 31.23
C TRP A 34 -14.38 -15.24 30.42
N SER A 35 -14.40 -14.24 29.55
CA SER A 35 -15.53 -13.91 28.65
C SER A 35 -15.16 -13.90 27.18
N ASP A 36 -13.90 -14.21 26.83
CA ASP A 36 -13.33 -14.16 25.48
C ASP A 36 -13.48 -12.82 24.80
N THR A 37 -13.41 -11.71 25.56
CA THR A 37 -13.67 -10.37 25.03
C THR A 37 -12.43 -9.50 25.06
N PHE A 38 -12.35 -8.65 24.03
CA PHE A 38 -11.43 -7.53 23.91
C PHE A 38 -12.21 -6.25 24.17
N GLU A 39 -11.68 -5.37 25.01
CA GLU A 39 -12.25 -4.07 25.30
C GLU A 39 -11.51 -2.98 24.54
N LEU A 40 -12.23 -2.25 23.70
CA LEU A 40 -11.71 -1.13 22.90
C LEU A 40 -12.83 -0.13 22.64
N ASP A 41 -12.84 0.94 23.39
CA ASP A 41 -13.89 1.95 23.32
C ASP A 41 -14.08 2.53 21.92
N GLY A 42 -15.31 2.58 21.45
CA GLY A 42 -15.67 3.09 20.12
C GLY A 42 -14.90 2.37 19.01
N HIS A 43 -14.75 1.04 19.04
CA HIS A 43 -13.96 0.31 18.06
C HIS A 43 -14.52 0.38 16.64
N GLY A 44 -15.83 0.47 16.47
CA GLY A 44 -16.50 0.56 15.17
C GLY A 44 -16.40 -0.70 14.31
N PHE A 45 -15.96 -1.83 14.87
CA PHE A 45 -15.90 -3.08 14.11
C PHE A 45 -17.30 -3.68 14.00
N GLU A 46 -17.71 -4.00 12.79
CA GLU A 46 -18.85 -4.85 12.53
C GLU A 46 -18.43 -6.34 12.60
N THR A 47 -19.40 -7.23 12.77
CA THR A 47 -19.14 -8.68 12.72
C THR A 47 -18.55 -9.05 11.35
N ASP A 48 -17.62 -10.00 11.34
CA ASP A 48 -16.86 -10.49 10.18
C ASP A 48 -15.83 -9.51 9.58
N VAL A 49 -15.57 -8.37 10.23
CA VAL A 49 -14.45 -7.50 9.85
C VAL A 49 -13.12 -8.20 10.18
N GLU A 50 -12.20 -8.20 9.23
CA GLU A 50 -10.86 -8.75 9.41
C GLU A 50 -10.04 -7.91 10.40
N LEU A 51 -9.41 -8.59 11.33
CA LEU A 51 -8.56 -8.03 12.37
C LEU A 51 -7.20 -8.71 12.42
N VAL A 52 -6.17 -7.95 12.72
CA VAL A 52 -4.83 -8.46 13.04
C VAL A 52 -4.39 -7.92 14.39
N PHE A 53 -3.67 -8.75 15.13
CA PHE A 53 -3.19 -8.41 16.46
C PHE A 53 -1.67 -8.30 16.50
N ARG A 54 -1.19 -7.42 17.36
CA ARG A 54 0.21 -7.28 17.72
C ARG A 54 0.36 -6.88 19.17
N VAL A 55 1.55 -6.96 19.69
CA VAL A 55 1.92 -6.42 21.00
C VAL A 55 2.97 -5.33 20.85
N GLU A 56 3.10 -4.51 21.86
CA GLU A 56 4.14 -3.49 21.95
C GLU A 56 5.02 -3.74 23.18
N GLY A 57 6.33 -3.51 23.01
CA GLY A 57 7.31 -3.72 24.08
C GLY A 57 7.37 -5.18 24.54
N SER A 58 7.31 -5.39 25.85
CA SER A 58 7.30 -6.71 26.50
C SER A 58 5.89 -7.30 26.67
N GLY A 59 4.90 -6.82 25.90
CA GLY A 59 3.55 -7.34 25.97
C GLY A 59 3.42 -8.78 25.50
N SER A 60 2.25 -9.37 25.75
CA SER A 60 1.89 -10.72 25.27
C SER A 60 0.51 -10.71 24.65
N LEU A 61 0.29 -11.52 23.60
CA LEU A 61 -1.05 -11.77 23.10
C LEU A 61 -1.77 -12.77 24.01
N PRO A 62 -3.12 -12.67 24.11
CA PRO A 62 -3.89 -13.72 24.76
C PRO A 62 -3.76 -15.01 23.95
N SER A 63 -3.54 -16.14 24.64
CA SER A 63 -3.53 -17.45 23.98
C SER A 63 -4.96 -17.85 23.58
N PRO A 64 -5.21 -18.39 22.38
CA PRO A 64 -4.24 -18.84 21.35
C PRO A 64 -3.99 -17.84 20.21
N ILE A 65 -4.19 -16.54 20.42
CA ILE A 65 -4.02 -15.53 19.37
C ILE A 65 -2.54 -15.41 18.95
N ILE A 66 -2.31 -15.38 17.62
CA ILE A 66 -0.98 -15.29 17.01
C ILE A 66 -0.83 -13.95 16.29
N SER A 67 0.30 -13.30 16.51
CA SER A 67 0.61 -12.01 15.86
C SER A 67 0.67 -12.15 14.33
N GLY A 68 0.05 -11.19 13.63
CA GLY A 68 0.04 -11.15 12.17
C GLY A 68 -0.92 -12.13 11.49
N THR A 69 -1.61 -12.97 12.24
CA THR A 69 -2.69 -13.82 11.73
C THR A 69 -3.98 -13.02 11.63
N THR A 70 -4.73 -13.22 10.56
CA THR A 70 -6.05 -12.60 10.37
C THR A 70 -7.09 -13.36 11.18
N TYR A 71 -7.87 -12.62 11.93
CA TYR A 71 -9.06 -13.07 12.67
C TYR A 71 -10.26 -12.26 12.23
N TYR A 72 -11.46 -12.68 12.62
CA TYR A 72 -12.72 -12.03 12.26
C TYR A 72 -13.42 -11.53 13.52
N ALA A 73 -13.84 -10.28 13.52
CA ALA A 73 -14.55 -9.67 14.63
C ALA A 73 -15.91 -10.32 14.84
N ILE A 74 -16.32 -10.47 16.08
CA ILE A 74 -17.68 -10.74 16.50
C ILE A 74 -18.08 -9.58 17.41
N ARG A 75 -18.89 -8.65 16.91
CA ARG A 75 -19.33 -7.48 17.68
C ARG A 75 -20.21 -7.89 18.83
N VAL A 76 -19.88 -7.44 20.03
CA VAL A 76 -20.69 -7.62 21.24
C VAL A 76 -21.38 -6.30 21.62
N SER A 77 -20.62 -5.20 21.62
CA SER A 77 -21.12 -3.83 21.88
C SER A 77 -20.23 -2.81 21.17
N ASP A 78 -20.42 -1.52 21.41
CA ASP A 78 -19.56 -0.46 20.86
C ASP A 78 -18.14 -0.47 21.44
N SER A 79 -17.95 -1.10 22.60
CA SER A 79 -16.66 -1.17 23.29
C SER A 79 -16.13 -2.59 23.46
N LEU A 80 -16.91 -3.63 23.15
CA LEU A 80 -16.55 -5.03 23.35
C LEU A 80 -16.72 -5.83 22.06
N PHE A 81 -15.71 -6.66 21.75
CA PHE A 81 -15.78 -7.61 20.65
C PHE A 81 -15.09 -8.92 21.03
N LYS A 82 -15.47 -10.00 20.37
CA LYS A 82 -14.78 -11.30 20.36
C LYS A 82 -14.13 -11.51 19.00
N VAL A 83 -13.38 -12.57 18.86
CA VAL A 83 -12.77 -12.92 17.57
C VAL A 83 -12.99 -14.39 17.22
N ALA A 84 -13.08 -14.65 15.92
CA ALA A 84 -13.16 -15.97 15.34
C ALA A 84 -11.97 -16.25 14.42
N ALA A 85 -11.61 -17.51 14.20
CA ALA A 85 -10.55 -17.90 13.28
C ALA A 85 -10.97 -17.82 11.81
N THR A 86 -12.28 -17.87 11.54
CA THR A 86 -12.86 -17.80 10.18
C THR A 86 -14.06 -16.86 10.19
N SER A 87 -14.41 -16.32 9.02
CA SER A 87 -15.65 -15.55 8.86
C SER A 87 -16.84 -16.38 9.29
N SER A 88 -17.75 -15.76 10.04
CA SER A 88 -18.93 -16.39 10.65
C SER A 88 -18.60 -17.61 11.55
N GLY A 89 -17.35 -17.74 11.99
CA GLY A 89 -16.90 -18.79 12.88
C GLY A 89 -17.31 -18.58 14.33
N ALA A 90 -17.12 -19.62 15.16
CA ALA A 90 -17.31 -19.53 16.60
C ALA A 90 -16.21 -18.65 17.24
N ALA A 91 -16.55 -18.00 18.37
CA ALA A 91 -15.59 -17.24 19.14
C ALA A 91 -14.45 -18.15 19.64
N ILE A 92 -13.23 -17.66 19.58
CA ILE A 92 -12.05 -18.32 20.11
C ILE A 92 -12.07 -18.25 21.63
N ASP A 93 -11.88 -19.40 22.28
CA ASP A 93 -11.69 -19.50 23.73
C ASP A 93 -10.30 -18.98 24.12
N LEU A 94 -10.27 -17.88 24.89
CA LEU A 94 -9.04 -17.24 25.34
C LEU A 94 -8.60 -17.81 26.69
N THR A 95 -7.39 -18.36 26.75
CA THR A 95 -6.86 -18.96 27.99
C THR A 95 -6.05 -18.00 28.84
N THR A 96 -5.65 -16.84 28.28
CA THR A 96 -4.90 -15.78 28.98
C THR A 96 -5.35 -14.40 28.56
N ASN A 97 -5.19 -13.38 29.42
CA ASN A 97 -5.64 -12.02 29.11
C ASN A 97 -4.73 -11.28 28.12
N GLY A 98 -3.45 -11.65 28.04
CA GLY A 98 -2.48 -10.84 27.30
C GLY A 98 -2.18 -9.49 27.93
N THR A 99 -1.20 -8.77 27.41
CA THR A 99 -0.81 -7.43 27.86
C THR A 99 -0.36 -6.57 26.68
N SER A 100 -0.60 -5.26 26.74
CA SER A 100 -0.24 -4.32 25.67
C SER A 100 -0.68 -4.80 24.27
N VAL A 101 -1.90 -5.30 24.18
CA VAL A 101 -2.50 -5.84 22.96
C VAL A 101 -2.97 -4.69 22.08
N TYR A 102 -2.60 -4.74 20.82
CA TYR A 102 -3.05 -3.82 19.78
C TYR A 102 -3.81 -4.59 18.71
N VAL A 103 -4.91 -4.02 18.26
CA VAL A 103 -5.73 -4.56 17.18
C VAL A 103 -5.85 -3.56 16.05
N ALA A 104 -5.88 -4.05 14.83
CA ALA A 104 -6.05 -3.24 13.63
C ALA A 104 -6.81 -4.01 12.55
N THR A 105 -7.49 -3.29 11.67
CA THR A 105 -7.95 -3.84 10.40
C THR A 105 -6.78 -3.95 9.45
N PRO A 106 -6.55 -5.09 8.75
CA PRO A 106 -5.51 -5.19 7.75
C PRO A 106 -5.73 -4.16 6.63
N LEU A 107 -4.63 -3.65 6.06
CA LEU A 107 -4.74 -2.84 4.85
C LEU A 107 -5.02 -3.75 3.65
N PRO A 108 -5.99 -3.42 2.80
CA PRO A 108 -6.31 -4.20 1.61
C PRO A 108 -5.29 -3.96 0.49
N VAL A 109 -4.01 -4.34 0.73
CA VAL A 109 -2.89 -4.02 -0.16
C VAL A 109 -3.05 -4.69 -1.50
N ASP A 110 -3.25 -6.01 -1.50
CA ASP A 110 -3.31 -6.80 -2.73
C ASP A 110 -4.57 -6.47 -3.54
N GLU A 111 -5.71 -6.27 -2.87
CA GLU A 111 -6.95 -5.82 -3.49
C GLU A 111 -6.81 -4.42 -4.12
N THR A 112 -6.06 -3.54 -3.45
CA THR A 112 -5.82 -2.19 -3.97
C THR A 112 -4.94 -2.24 -5.21
N ILE A 113 -3.88 -3.05 -5.20
CA ILE A 113 -3.03 -3.27 -6.39
C ILE A 113 -3.86 -3.89 -7.52
N GLU A 114 -4.67 -4.90 -7.23
CA GLU A 114 -5.55 -5.54 -8.21
C GLU A 114 -6.54 -4.55 -8.84
N ARG A 115 -7.19 -3.73 -8.01
CA ARG A 115 -8.11 -2.68 -8.47
C ARG A 115 -7.45 -1.77 -9.50
N TYR A 116 -6.24 -1.28 -9.23
CA TYR A 116 -5.55 -0.38 -10.14
C TYR A 116 -4.89 -1.10 -11.32
N SER A 117 -4.57 -2.38 -11.20
CA SER A 117 -4.20 -3.22 -12.35
C SER A 117 -5.37 -3.37 -13.32
N ARG A 118 -6.56 -3.67 -12.82
CA ARG A 118 -7.80 -3.70 -13.62
C ARG A 118 -8.18 -2.33 -14.20
N PHE A 119 -7.87 -1.26 -13.48
CA PHE A 119 -8.07 0.10 -14.00
C PHE A 119 -7.14 0.36 -15.19
N ALA A 120 -5.88 -0.03 -15.12
CA ALA A 120 -4.93 0.04 -16.23
C ALA A 120 -5.43 -0.77 -17.44
N ASP A 121 -5.92 -2.00 -17.24
CA ASP A 121 -6.49 -2.82 -18.31
C ASP A 121 -7.62 -2.12 -19.09
N ARG A 122 -8.48 -1.39 -18.38
CA ARG A 122 -9.58 -0.64 -19.03
C ARG A 122 -9.11 0.55 -19.87
N CYS A 123 -7.91 1.06 -19.57
CA CYS A 123 -7.35 2.22 -20.25
C CYS A 123 -6.42 1.84 -21.41
N LEU A 124 -5.97 0.60 -21.45
CA LEU A 124 -5.08 0.07 -22.48
C LEU A 124 -5.89 -0.57 -23.62
N PRO A 125 -5.32 -0.67 -24.84
CA PRO A 125 -5.98 -1.35 -25.96
C PRO A 125 -6.23 -2.83 -25.63
N ALA A 126 -7.40 -3.34 -26.04
CA ALA A 126 -7.80 -4.72 -25.77
C ALA A 126 -6.81 -5.79 -26.23
N HIS A 127 -6.03 -5.53 -27.29
CA HIS A 127 -5.01 -6.45 -27.79
C HIS A 127 -3.73 -6.45 -26.94
N ALA A 128 -3.55 -5.45 -26.06
CA ALA A 128 -2.38 -5.35 -25.18
C ALA A 128 -2.62 -5.93 -23.78
N VAL A 129 -3.87 -6.24 -23.44
CA VAL A 129 -4.24 -6.73 -22.12
C VAL A 129 -4.74 -8.18 -22.14
N PRO A 130 -4.49 -8.97 -21.09
CA PRO A 130 -3.64 -8.64 -19.94
C PRO A 130 -2.16 -8.53 -20.34
N LEU A 131 -1.43 -7.60 -19.71
CA LEU A 131 -0.02 -7.42 -19.97
C LEU A 131 0.77 -8.67 -19.58
N THR A 132 1.72 -9.05 -20.43
CA THR A 132 2.66 -10.15 -20.13
C THR A 132 3.77 -9.69 -19.20
N VAL A 133 4.31 -10.61 -18.41
CA VAL A 133 5.49 -10.37 -17.58
C VAL A 133 6.76 -10.41 -18.46
N PRO A 134 7.66 -9.42 -18.33
CA PRO A 134 7.67 -8.31 -17.37
C PRO A 134 6.74 -7.16 -17.78
N VAL A 135 5.94 -6.67 -16.80
CA VAL A 135 5.08 -5.50 -17.00
C VAL A 135 5.94 -4.27 -17.27
N PRO A 136 5.61 -3.42 -18.27
CA PRO A 136 6.32 -2.18 -18.54
C PRO A 136 6.46 -1.31 -17.28
N VAL A 137 7.66 -0.72 -17.09
CA VAL A 137 8.03 -0.01 -15.85
C VAL A 137 7.08 1.15 -15.57
N GLU A 138 6.64 1.86 -16.61
CA GLU A 138 5.73 3.01 -16.47
C GLU A 138 4.35 2.59 -15.98
N ILE A 139 3.82 1.49 -16.49
CA ILE A 139 2.51 0.97 -16.05
C ILE A 139 2.63 0.47 -14.61
N ARG A 140 3.70 -0.27 -14.30
CA ARG A 140 3.97 -0.73 -12.94
C ARG A 140 4.11 0.43 -11.96
N ALA A 141 4.81 1.50 -12.36
CA ALA A 141 4.99 2.71 -11.57
C ALA A 141 3.66 3.41 -11.29
N LEU A 142 2.82 3.62 -12.31
CA LEU A 142 1.52 4.28 -12.16
C LEU A 142 0.57 3.46 -11.28
N VAL A 143 0.50 2.15 -11.46
CA VAL A 143 -0.32 1.27 -10.62
C VAL A 143 0.16 1.32 -9.17
N ALA A 144 1.48 1.24 -8.93
CA ALA A 144 2.04 1.30 -7.59
C ALA A 144 1.81 2.66 -6.93
N GLU A 145 1.95 3.77 -7.65
CA GLU A 145 1.70 5.12 -7.14
C GLU A 145 0.24 5.30 -6.73
N LEU A 146 -0.71 4.92 -7.59
CA LEU A 146 -2.14 5.00 -7.28
C LEU A 146 -2.51 4.13 -6.08
N ALA A 147 -1.99 2.90 -6.03
CA ALA A 147 -2.23 2.01 -4.91
C ALA A 147 -1.64 2.55 -3.61
N ALA A 148 -0.41 3.07 -3.62
CA ALA A 148 0.23 3.67 -2.45
C ALA A 148 -0.57 4.87 -1.92
N LYS A 149 -0.99 5.78 -2.79
CA LYS A 149 -1.78 6.95 -2.42
C LYS A 149 -3.16 6.58 -1.89
N LYS A 150 -3.82 5.57 -2.46
CA LYS A 150 -5.08 5.05 -1.94
C LYS A 150 -4.92 4.48 -0.52
N LEU A 151 -3.86 3.73 -0.27
CA LEU A 151 -3.57 3.18 1.05
C LEU A 151 -3.26 4.29 2.08
N LEU A 152 -2.54 5.35 1.68
CA LEU A 152 -2.32 6.54 2.51
C LEU A 152 -3.64 7.24 2.86
N LEU A 153 -4.56 7.35 1.90
CA LEU A 153 -5.89 7.93 2.13
C LEU A 153 -6.70 7.10 3.12
N ILE A 154 -6.71 5.75 2.97
CA ILE A 154 -7.39 4.84 3.91
C ILE A 154 -6.87 5.04 5.33
N ARG A 155 -5.60 5.42 5.50
CA ARG A 155 -4.99 5.73 6.79
C ARG A 155 -5.17 7.16 7.26
N GLY A 156 -5.86 8.00 6.51
CA GLY A 156 -6.02 9.42 6.82
C GLY A 156 -4.71 10.22 6.78
N GLN A 157 -3.69 9.71 6.07
CA GLN A 157 -2.37 10.34 5.93
C GLN A 157 -2.19 11.12 4.62
N SER A 158 -3.23 11.22 3.83
CA SER A 158 -3.23 12.04 2.60
C SER A 158 -4.40 12.99 2.62
N SER A 159 -4.14 14.24 2.28
CA SER A 159 -5.15 15.27 2.03
C SER A 159 -5.42 15.48 0.54
N GLU A 160 -4.67 14.79 -0.33
CA GLU A 160 -4.85 14.91 -1.77
C GLU A 160 -6.14 14.23 -2.24
N SER A 161 -6.82 14.87 -3.16
CA SER A 161 -8.01 14.30 -3.78
C SER A 161 -7.64 13.10 -4.65
N MET A 162 -8.15 11.92 -4.32
CA MET A 162 -7.97 10.72 -5.17
C MET A 162 -8.50 10.94 -6.58
N ASN A 163 -9.53 11.77 -6.74
CA ASN A 163 -10.09 12.05 -8.05
C ASN A 163 -9.10 12.73 -8.98
N GLU A 164 -8.34 13.73 -8.49
CA GLU A 164 -7.33 14.42 -9.31
C GLU A 164 -6.20 13.48 -9.75
N MET A 165 -5.81 12.58 -8.86
CA MET A 165 -4.76 11.61 -9.14
C MET A 165 -5.22 10.52 -10.11
N GLU A 166 -6.44 10.02 -9.94
CA GLU A 166 -7.03 9.06 -10.89
C GLU A 166 -7.23 9.68 -12.27
N VAL A 167 -7.60 10.98 -12.36
CA VAL A 167 -7.71 11.71 -13.63
C VAL A 167 -6.34 11.88 -14.29
N GLY A 168 -5.32 12.24 -13.52
CA GLY A 168 -3.94 12.36 -14.03
C GLY A 168 -3.39 11.03 -14.54
N ALA A 169 -3.58 9.95 -13.79
CA ALA A 169 -3.16 8.62 -14.18
C ALA A 169 -3.96 8.11 -15.40
N LEU A 170 -5.27 8.39 -15.47
CA LEU A 170 -6.10 8.07 -16.64
C LEU A 170 -5.56 8.71 -17.91
N ALA A 171 -5.16 9.98 -17.84
CA ALA A 171 -4.54 10.68 -18.97
C ALA A 171 -3.24 9.99 -19.42
N GLN A 172 -2.42 9.55 -18.46
CA GLN A 172 -1.18 8.83 -18.76
C GLN A 172 -1.46 7.45 -19.38
N PHE A 173 -2.37 6.66 -18.83
CA PHE A 173 -2.75 5.36 -19.41
C PHE A 173 -3.32 5.50 -20.82
N LYS A 174 -4.16 6.52 -21.08
CA LYS A 174 -4.67 6.81 -22.43
C LYS A 174 -3.56 7.16 -23.41
N ARG A 175 -2.54 7.93 -22.97
CA ARG A 175 -1.37 8.23 -23.80
C ARG A 175 -0.56 6.98 -24.14
N ILE A 176 -0.36 6.08 -23.18
CA ILE A 176 0.29 4.79 -23.39
C ILE A 176 -0.56 3.95 -24.37
N GLY A 177 -1.87 3.88 -24.15
CA GLY A 177 -2.80 3.13 -25.00
C GLY A 177 -2.90 3.66 -26.43
N ALA A 178 -2.62 4.94 -26.69
CA ALA A 178 -2.59 5.53 -28.02
C ALA A 178 -1.32 5.17 -28.82
N GLY A 179 -0.47 4.27 -28.30
CA GLY A 179 0.74 3.81 -29.00
C GLY A 179 1.88 4.83 -28.97
N LEU A 180 1.82 5.83 -28.10
CA LEU A 180 2.96 6.70 -27.85
C LEU A 180 4.07 5.82 -27.25
N PRO A 181 5.31 5.89 -27.81
CA PRO A 181 6.40 5.05 -27.32
C PRO A 181 6.57 5.30 -25.83
N LEU A 182 6.55 4.22 -25.07
CA LEU A 182 6.95 4.22 -23.67
C LEU A 182 8.36 4.81 -23.63
N ARG A 183 8.49 6.04 -23.15
CA ARG A 183 9.81 6.64 -22.98
C ARG A 183 10.51 5.83 -21.90
N ASP A 184 11.51 5.07 -22.28
CA ASP A 184 12.42 4.46 -21.34
C ASP A 184 12.94 5.54 -20.39
N ALA A 185 12.66 5.42 -19.12
CA ALA A 185 13.13 6.38 -18.10
C ALA A 185 14.69 6.44 -18.07
N THR A 186 15.36 5.45 -18.61
CA THR A 186 16.80 5.41 -18.84
C THR A 186 17.26 6.30 -20.02
N ALA A 187 16.44 6.47 -21.05
CA ALA A 187 16.82 7.30 -22.20
C ALA A 187 16.81 8.81 -21.89
N THR A 188 16.00 9.24 -20.92
CA THR A 188 15.91 10.66 -20.55
C THR A 188 17.08 11.14 -19.69
N ARG A 189 17.88 10.25 -19.11
CA ARG A 189 19.10 10.61 -18.36
C ARG A 189 20.36 10.71 -19.21
N SER A 190 20.35 10.19 -20.43
CA SER A 190 21.52 10.15 -21.29
C SER A 190 21.67 11.36 -22.24
N THR A 191 20.61 12.16 -22.44
CA THR A 191 20.65 13.25 -23.44
C THR A 191 20.89 14.64 -22.87
N ASN A 192 21.01 14.80 -21.55
CA ASN A 192 21.25 16.11 -20.93
C ASN A 192 22.67 16.31 -20.36
N LEU A 193 23.64 15.48 -20.75
CA LEU A 193 25.05 15.67 -20.40
C LEU A 193 25.94 15.76 -21.65
N SER A 194 25.50 16.45 -22.68
CA SER A 194 26.42 17.08 -23.61
C SER A 194 26.81 18.45 -23.05
N TYR A 195 27.73 18.43 -22.11
CA TYR A 195 28.51 19.59 -21.77
C TYR A 195 29.37 19.89 -22.98
N SER A 196 28.97 20.86 -23.80
CA SER A 196 29.86 21.46 -24.78
C SER A 196 30.84 22.35 -24.01
N GLU A 197 31.96 21.79 -23.60
CA GLU A 197 33.14 22.60 -23.29
C GLU A 197 33.55 23.30 -24.58
N SER A 198 33.04 24.53 -24.76
CA SER A 198 33.66 25.47 -25.66
C SER A 198 34.95 25.98 -25.00
N VAL A 199 36.06 25.32 -25.35
CA VAL A 199 37.41 25.79 -25.05
C VAL A 199 37.56 27.13 -25.80
N PRO A 200 37.77 28.25 -25.11
CA PRO A 200 38.10 29.50 -25.80
C PRO A 200 39.53 29.38 -26.36
N SER A 201 39.66 29.36 -27.67
CA SER A 201 40.95 29.47 -28.37
C SER A 201 41.55 30.84 -28.07
N GLY A 202 42.41 30.86 -27.07
CA GLY A 202 43.21 32.06 -26.76
C GLY A 202 44.25 32.28 -27.82
N SER A 203 44.00 33.19 -28.73
CA SER A 203 44.97 33.77 -29.64
C SER A 203 46.00 34.58 -28.81
N ARG A 204 47.22 33.99 -28.67
CA ARG A 204 48.39 34.75 -28.21
C ARG A 204 49.12 35.29 -29.46
N GLY A 205 48.80 36.49 -29.85
CA GLY A 205 49.67 37.34 -30.62
C GLY A 205 50.35 38.30 -29.67
N GLY A 206 51.60 38.05 -29.34
CA GLY A 206 52.45 38.94 -28.58
C GLY A 206 53.77 39.07 -29.29
N THR A 207 53.95 40.14 -30.11
CA THR A 207 55.24 40.65 -30.58
C THR A 207 55.80 41.54 -29.51
N LEU A 208 57.04 41.27 -29.12
CA LEU A 208 57.92 42.16 -28.36
C LEU A 208 58.84 42.89 -29.30
N PRO A 209 59.22 44.15 -28.98
CA PRO A 209 60.50 44.68 -29.38
C PRO A 209 61.58 44.40 -28.34
#